data_287a383531bcac753b3e18d86f38397e
#
_entry.id   287a383531bcac753b3e18d86f38397e
#
_cell.length_a   1.000
_cell.length_b   1.000
_cell.length_c   1.000
_cell.angle_alpha   90.00
_cell.angle_beta   90.00
_cell.angle_gamma   90.00
#
_symmetry.space_group_name_H-M   'P 1'
#
loop_
_entity.id
_entity.type
_entity.pdbx_description
1 polymer ?
#
loop_
_entity_poly.entity_id
_entity_poly.type
_entity_poly.pdbx_seq_one_letter_code
_entity_poly.pdbx_strand_id
1 'polypeptide(L)'
;MRTLRVDYQEIDRRCHAIAEILTRASTAHVTAPAGTNLLLDIAGRSGRPSSGVFTAPGAFGNLPGGESYVAPVEGKANGTLVIDASSMDPGAEAQKPDEPTIIEVRDGLAQTIEGTGAQALQGIFSEVGIGARNIAELGIGTNPETRLSGNILESEKVAGTAHVALGNSLHIGGTVDVPFHLDGVISHPTVIADGTVVIEDGRLAV
;
A
#
# COMPACT_ATOMS: atom_id res chain seq x y z
N MET A 1 -13.57 3.11 18.16
CA MET A 1 -13.77 1.64 18.31
C MET A 1 -14.84 1.05 17.35
N ARG A 2 -15.29 1.81 16.36
CA ARG A 2 -16.24 1.32 15.33
C ARG A 2 -15.55 0.33 14.39
N THR A 3 -14.33 0.61 14.01
CA THR A 3 -13.47 -0.17 13.10
C THR A 3 -13.13 -1.59 13.56
N LEU A 4 -13.32 -1.90 14.84
CA LEU A 4 -13.16 -3.24 15.39
C LEU A 4 -14.47 -4.05 15.43
N ARG A 5 -15.61 -3.45 15.05
CA ARG A 5 -16.92 -4.11 15.04
C ARG A 5 -17.29 -4.55 13.64
N VAL A 6 -16.51 -5.49 13.11
CA VAL A 6 -16.65 -6.01 11.76
C VAL A 6 -16.82 -7.53 11.80
N ASP A 7 -17.33 -8.07 10.71
CA ASP A 7 -17.28 -9.51 10.49
C ASP A 7 -15.86 -9.91 10.08
N TYR A 8 -15.07 -10.33 11.05
CA TYR A 8 -13.69 -10.75 10.83
C TYR A 8 -13.58 -12.01 9.95
N GLN A 9 -14.59 -12.86 9.89
CA GLN A 9 -14.59 -14.02 9.00
C GLN A 9 -14.71 -13.58 7.53
N GLU A 10 -15.54 -12.59 7.26
CA GLU A 10 -15.67 -12.02 5.92
C GLU A 10 -14.41 -11.26 5.50
N ILE A 11 -13.81 -10.46 6.41
CA ILE A 11 -12.54 -9.79 6.15
C ILE A 11 -11.44 -10.81 5.86
N ASP A 12 -11.34 -11.86 6.67
CA ASP A 12 -10.34 -12.92 6.51
C ASP A 12 -10.48 -13.62 5.15
N ARG A 13 -11.70 -13.96 4.76
CA ARG A 13 -11.99 -14.56 3.46
C ARG A 13 -11.53 -13.65 2.30
N ARG A 14 -11.84 -12.36 2.37
CA ARG A 14 -11.44 -11.37 1.35
C ARG A 14 -9.93 -11.19 1.31
N CYS A 15 -9.30 -11.03 2.47
CA CYS A 15 -7.85 -10.88 2.55
C CYS A 15 -7.13 -12.09 1.92
N HIS A 16 -7.57 -13.32 2.23
CA HIS A 16 -6.97 -14.51 1.65
C HIS A 16 -7.20 -14.61 0.13
N ALA A 17 -8.40 -14.27 -0.35
CA ALA A 17 -8.69 -14.29 -1.79
C ALA A 17 -7.79 -13.30 -2.57
N ILE A 18 -7.64 -12.06 -2.07
CA ILE A 18 -6.77 -11.07 -2.68
C ILE A 18 -5.30 -11.50 -2.60
N ALA A 19 -4.84 -11.98 -1.44
CA ALA A 19 -3.47 -12.46 -1.25
C ALA A 19 -3.13 -13.61 -2.23
N GLU A 20 -4.10 -14.50 -2.50
CA GLU A 20 -3.93 -15.57 -3.48
C GLU A 20 -3.81 -15.04 -4.91
N ILE A 21 -4.62 -14.04 -5.31
CA ILE A 21 -4.51 -13.38 -6.60
C ILE A 21 -3.13 -12.75 -6.76
N LEU A 22 -2.69 -11.95 -5.76
CA LEU A 22 -1.39 -11.28 -5.78
C LEU A 22 -0.23 -12.30 -5.81
N THR A 23 -0.35 -13.45 -5.14
CA THR A 23 0.67 -14.51 -5.14
C THR A 23 0.84 -15.16 -6.52
N ARG A 24 -0.24 -15.30 -7.28
CA ARG A 24 -0.22 -15.95 -8.61
C ARG A 24 0.17 -15.00 -9.72
N ALA A 25 -0.02 -13.71 -9.51
CA ALA A 25 0.24 -12.71 -10.54
C ALA A 25 1.74 -12.40 -10.68
N SER A 26 2.13 -12.04 -11.89
CA SER A 26 3.46 -11.54 -12.21
C SER A 26 3.50 -10.02 -12.22
N THR A 27 2.38 -9.37 -12.52
CA THR A 27 2.29 -7.91 -12.60
C THR A 27 1.04 -7.40 -11.89
N ALA A 28 1.15 -6.21 -11.32
CA ALA A 28 0.02 -5.43 -10.85
C ALA A 28 0.07 -4.03 -11.47
N HIS A 29 -1.04 -3.58 -12.04
CA HIS A 29 -1.20 -2.25 -12.59
C HIS A 29 -2.19 -1.47 -11.74
N VAL A 30 -1.73 -0.35 -11.19
CA VAL A 30 -2.52 0.55 -10.35
C VAL A 30 -2.77 1.84 -11.11
N THR A 31 -4.04 2.19 -11.28
CA THR A 31 -4.46 3.48 -11.84
C THR A 31 -5.44 4.17 -10.91
N ALA A 32 -5.49 5.50 -10.93
CA ALA A 32 -6.48 6.28 -10.17
C ALA A 32 -6.79 7.62 -10.85
N PRO A 33 -7.98 8.21 -10.61
CA PRO A 33 -8.37 9.49 -11.22
C PRO A 33 -7.43 10.65 -10.90
N ALA A 34 -6.75 10.61 -9.74
CA ALA A 34 -5.78 11.64 -9.34
C ALA A 34 -4.50 11.64 -10.18
N GLY A 35 -4.28 10.64 -11.04
CA GLY A 35 -3.14 10.56 -11.96
C GLY A 35 -2.19 9.39 -11.69
N THR A 36 -2.46 8.53 -10.71
CA THR A 36 -1.69 7.29 -10.54
C THR A 36 -1.78 6.45 -11.80
N ASN A 37 -0.61 6.02 -12.29
CA ASN A 37 -0.44 5.06 -13.38
C ASN A 37 0.89 4.33 -13.13
N LEU A 38 0.83 3.28 -12.30
CA LEU A 38 2.00 2.59 -11.77
C LEU A 38 1.94 1.10 -12.11
N LEU A 39 2.97 0.63 -12.80
CA LEU A 39 3.17 -0.78 -13.10
C LEU A 39 4.18 -1.38 -12.12
N LEU A 40 3.82 -2.47 -11.48
CA LEU A 40 4.61 -3.20 -10.52
C LEU A 40 4.85 -4.62 -11.02
N ASP A 41 6.10 -5.08 -11.02
CA ASP A 41 6.45 -6.49 -11.13
C ASP A 41 6.32 -7.12 -9.73
N ILE A 42 5.50 -8.15 -9.61
CA ILE A 42 5.28 -8.91 -8.36
C ILE A 42 5.56 -10.41 -8.55
N ALA A 43 6.21 -10.78 -9.67
CA ALA A 43 6.49 -12.16 -10.01
C ALA A 43 7.28 -12.89 -8.92
N GLY A 44 6.74 -14.04 -8.48
CA GLY A 44 7.38 -14.86 -7.45
C GLY A 44 7.28 -14.30 -6.02
N ARG A 45 6.53 -13.21 -5.82
CA ARG A 45 6.25 -12.66 -4.49
C ARG A 45 5.01 -13.30 -3.90
N SER A 46 4.99 -13.43 -2.58
CA SER A 46 3.83 -13.96 -1.86
C SER A 46 2.94 -12.81 -1.40
N GLY A 47 1.70 -12.78 -1.86
CA GLY A 47 0.67 -11.94 -1.26
C GLY A 47 0.40 -12.39 0.18
N ARG A 48 0.21 -11.43 1.08
CA ARG A 48 0.04 -11.68 2.51
C ARG A 48 -1.28 -11.11 3.00
N PRO A 49 -2.15 -11.92 3.63
CA PRO A 49 -3.36 -11.43 4.27
C PRO A 49 -3.03 -10.86 5.67
N SER A 50 -3.61 -9.72 6.01
CA SER A 50 -3.56 -9.08 7.34
C SER A 50 -5.00 -8.80 7.80
N SER A 51 -5.71 -9.89 8.12
CA SER A 51 -7.15 -9.84 8.39
C SER A 51 -7.52 -9.41 9.82
N GLY A 52 -6.55 -9.45 10.75
CA GLY A 52 -6.81 -9.25 12.18
C GLY A 52 -7.30 -10.51 12.90
N VAL A 53 -7.26 -11.67 12.23
CA VAL A 53 -7.61 -12.98 12.82
C VAL A 53 -6.32 -13.70 13.23
N PHE A 54 -6.14 -13.88 14.53
CA PHE A 54 -4.94 -14.49 15.13
C PHE A 54 -5.32 -15.77 15.87
N THR A 55 -5.28 -16.91 15.18
CA THR A 55 -5.75 -18.21 15.73
C THR A 55 -4.61 -19.17 16.06
N ALA A 56 -3.40 -18.90 15.57
CA ALA A 56 -2.24 -19.76 15.84
C ALA A 56 -1.40 -19.21 17.01
N PRO A 57 -0.77 -20.08 17.82
CA PRO A 57 0.20 -19.64 18.83
C PRO A 57 1.35 -18.82 18.20
N GLY A 58 1.63 -17.63 18.73
CA GLY A 58 2.66 -16.74 18.21
C GLY A 58 2.22 -15.88 17.02
N ALA A 59 0.97 -15.99 16.53
CA ALA A 59 0.44 -15.09 15.52
C ALA A 59 0.33 -13.68 16.10
N PHE A 60 0.72 -12.68 15.32
CA PHE A 60 0.63 -11.27 15.68
C PHE A 60 0.31 -10.43 14.43
N GLY A 61 -0.12 -9.20 14.63
CA GLY A 61 -0.42 -8.25 13.55
C GLY A 61 -1.14 -7.02 14.08
N ASN A 62 -1.62 -6.20 13.17
CA ASN A 62 -2.28 -4.94 13.49
C ASN A 62 -3.80 -5.12 13.70
N LEU A 63 -4.38 -4.27 14.55
CA LEU A 63 -5.81 -4.04 14.69
C LEU A 63 -6.08 -2.53 14.54
N PRO A 64 -7.09 -2.15 13.74
CA PRO A 64 -8.00 -3.01 12.97
C PRO A 64 -7.26 -3.79 11.88
N GLY A 65 -7.73 -5.02 11.59
CA GLY A 65 -7.29 -5.78 10.43
C GLY A 65 -8.08 -5.42 9.19
N GLY A 66 -7.67 -5.93 8.03
CA GLY A 66 -8.40 -5.77 6.78
C GLY A 66 -7.57 -5.18 5.65
N GLU A 67 -6.50 -5.87 5.29
CA GLU A 67 -5.71 -5.60 4.09
C GLU A 67 -5.07 -6.87 3.55
N SER A 68 -4.66 -6.80 2.30
CA SER A 68 -3.74 -7.76 1.70
C SER A 68 -2.66 -7.02 0.97
N TYR A 69 -1.42 -7.46 1.13
CA TYR A 69 -0.27 -6.74 0.56
C TYR A 69 0.75 -7.68 -0.08
N VAL A 70 1.59 -7.10 -0.91
CA VAL A 70 2.70 -7.79 -1.58
C VAL A 70 3.88 -6.83 -1.74
N ALA A 71 5.12 -7.33 -1.54
CA ALA A 71 6.32 -6.58 -1.88
C ALA A 71 6.56 -6.65 -3.39
N PRO A 72 6.62 -5.53 -4.13
CA PRO A 72 7.08 -5.54 -5.53
C PRO A 72 8.52 -6.03 -5.65
N VAL A 73 8.87 -6.52 -6.84
CA VAL A 73 10.26 -6.89 -7.15
C VAL A 73 11.09 -5.61 -7.27
N GLU A 74 12.15 -5.52 -6.49
CA GLU A 74 13.02 -4.35 -6.46
C GLU A 74 13.59 -4.06 -7.85
N GLY A 75 13.68 -2.78 -8.18
CA GLY A 75 14.16 -2.34 -9.49
C GLY A 75 13.17 -2.47 -10.64
N LYS A 76 11.90 -2.84 -10.39
CA LYS A 76 10.94 -3.19 -11.44
C LYS A 76 9.68 -2.32 -11.51
N ALA A 77 9.43 -1.49 -10.51
CA ALA A 77 8.30 -0.56 -10.54
C ALA A 77 8.57 0.62 -11.46
N ASN A 78 7.58 1.02 -12.29
CA ASN A 78 7.70 2.16 -13.19
C ASN A 78 6.37 2.88 -13.36
N GLY A 79 6.41 4.21 -13.45
CA GLY A 79 5.23 5.04 -13.71
C GLY A 79 5.11 6.21 -12.76
N THR A 80 3.89 6.73 -12.62
CA THR A 80 3.55 7.83 -11.72
C THR A 80 2.69 7.32 -10.56
N LEU A 81 3.07 7.65 -9.34
CA LEU A 81 2.31 7.38 -8.13
C LEU A 81 1.79 8.70 -7.57
N VAL A 82 0.48 8.81 -7.38
CA VAL A 82 -0.16 9.97 -6.76
C VAL A 82 -0.86 9.52 -5.48
N ILE A 83 -0.40 10.07 -4.35
CA ILE A 83 -0.98 9.83 -3.03
C ILE A 83 -1.90 11.01 -2.70
N ASP A 84 -3.19 10.74 -2.67
CA ASP A 84 -4.25 11.75 -2.54
C ASP A 84 -5.19 11.54 -1.35
N ALA A 85 -5.04 10.41 -0.64
CA ALA A 85 -5.93 10.06 0.47
C ALA A 85 -5.24 10.06 1.85
N SER A 86 -3.90 10.11 1.91
CA SER A 86 -3.12 10.29 3.13
C SER A 86 -1.95 11.23 2.90
N SER A 87 -1.46 11.86 3.97
CA SER A 87 -0.23 12.66 3.91
C SER A 87 1.00 11.76 3.81
N MET A 88 1.96 12.16 2.99
CA MET A 88 3.30 11.57 2.90
C MET A 88 4.34 12.37 3.72
N ASP A 89 3.91 13.23 4.61
CA ASP A 89 4.79 13.89 5.58
C ASP A 89 4.97 12.98 6.81
N PRO A 90 6.16 12.44 7.06
CA PRO A 90 6.40 11.51 8.16
C PRO A 90 6.22 12.13 9.55
N GLY A 91 6.22 13.45 9.65
CA GLY A 91 6.01 14.20 10.89
C GLY A 91 4.56 14.62 11.14
N ALA A 92 3.65 14.38 10.19
CA ALA A 92 2.26 14.78 10.25
C ALA A 92 1.31 13.59 10.48
N GLU A 93 0.06 13.90 10.86
CA GLU A 93 -1.01 12.91 10.82
C GLU A 93 -1.31 12.53 9.36
N ALA A 94 -1.69 11.27 9.14
CA ALA A 94 -1.98 10.71 7.82
C ALA A 94 -3.35 11.18 7.27
N GLN A 95 -3.69 12.45 7.45
CA GLN A 95 -4.92 13.05 6.92
C GLN A 95 -4.80 13.25 5.41
N LYS A 96 -5.96 13.36 4.76
CA LYS A 96 -6.01 13.74 3.35
C LYS A 96 -5.33 15.10 3.17
N PRO A 97 -4.30 15.20 2.31
CA PRO A 97 -3.60 16.45 2.07
C PRO A 97 -4.42 17.41 1.20
N ASP A 98 -4.17 18.71 1.32
CA ASP A 98 -4.73 19.72 0.42
C ASP A 98 -4.17 19.57 -1.01
N GLU A 99 -2.88 19.23 -1.10
CA GLU A 99 -2.19 18.90 -2.35
C GLU A 99 -1.71 17.46 -2.30
N PRO A 100 -1.96 16.65 -3.34
CA PRO A 100 -1.47 15.27 -3.38
C PRO A 100 0.06 15.24 -3.45
N THR A 101 0.64 14.14 -2.99
CA THR A 101 2.05 13.84 -3.24
C THR A 101 2.17 13.12 -4.57
N ILE A 102 2.97 13.66 -5.49
CA ILE A 102 3.24 13.10 -6.80
C ILE A 102 4.66 12.55 -6.82
N ILE A 103 4.80 11.29 -7.19
CA ILE A 103 6.07 10.57 -7.20
C ILE A 103 6.29 9.96 -8.59
N GLU A 104 7.35 10.36 -9.28
CA GLU A 104 7.82 9.69 -10.47
C GLU A 104 8.65 8.46 -10.06
N VAL A 105 8.24 7.30 -10.50
CA VAL A 105 8.87 6.02 -10.20
C VAL A 105 9.57 5.47 -11.44
N ARG A 106 10.84 5.15 -11.30
CA ARG A 106 11.63 4.49 -12.34
C ARG A 106 12.57 3.47 -11.71
N ASP A 107 12.60 2.29 -12.32
CA ASP A 107 13.47 1.19 -11.87
C ASP A 107 13.32 0.92 -10.36
N GLY A 108 12.05 0.85 -9.90
CA GLY A 108 11.70 0.54 -8.51
C GLY A 108 11.97 1.63 -7.48
N LEU A 109 12.40 2.82 -7.92
CA LEU A 109 12.80 3.91 -7.01
C LEU A 109 12.00 5.18 -7.27
N ALA A 110 11.62 5.88 -6.20
CA ALA A 110 11.11 7.25 -6.24
C ALA A 110 12.21 8.20 -6.74
N GLN A 111 12.06 8.74 -7.95
CA GLN A 111 13.05 9.64 -8.58
C GLN A 111 12.81 11.08 -8.16
N THR A 112 11.61 11.60 -8.46
CA THR A 112 11.17 12.94 -8.07
C THR A 112 9.96 12.83 -7.16
N ILE A 113 9.82 13.79 -6.26
CA ILE A 113 8.66 13.92 -5.37
C ILE A 113 8.26 15.37 -5.35
N GLU A 114 6.97 15.63 -5.53
CA GLU A 114 6.34 16.94 -5.50
C GLU A 114 5.10 16.91 -4.58
N GLY A 115 4.67 18.07 -4.10
CA GLY A 115 3.49 18.23 -3.24
C GLY A 115 3.76 17.97 -1.76
N THR A 116 2.72 17.52 -1.04
CA THR A 116 2.76 17.38 0.43
C THR A 116 3.80 16.36 0.87
N GLY A 117 4.65 16.72 1.83
CA GLY A 117 5.70 15.84 2.37
C GLY A 117 6.97 15.74 1.51
N ALA A 118 7.02 16.33 0.31
CA ALA A 118 8.16 16.18 -0.60
C ALA A 118 9.50 16.61 0.04
N GLN A 119 9.51 17.73 0.77
CA GLN A 119 10.73 18.22 1.43
C GLN A 119 11.18 17.29 2.56
N ALA A 120 10.25 16.80 3.38
CA ALA A 120 10.54 15.88 4.47
C ALA A 120 11.09 14.55 3.94
N LEU A 121 10.48 14.00 2.88
CA LEU A 121 10.93 12.78 2.22
C LEU A 121 12.33 12.93 1.61
N GLN A 122 12.63 14.08 0.98
CA GLN A 122 13.98 14.35 0.47
C GLN A 122 15.02 14.37 1.58
N GLY A 123 14.68 14.90 2.76
CA GLY A 123 15.52 14.84 3.97
C GLY A 123 15.83 13.39 4.38
N ILE A 124 14.80 12.55 4.48
CA ILE A 124 14.93 11.14 4.81
C ILE A 124 15.76 10.39 3.76
N PHE A 125 15.55 10.65 2.47
CA PHE A 125 16.33 10.02 1.41
C PHE A 125 17.81 10.40 1.46
N SER A 126 18.11 11.60 1.92
CA SER A 126 19.50 12.05 2.12
C SER A 126 20.15 11.39 3.33
N GLU A 127 19.40 11.13 4.38
CA GLU A 127 19.87 10.52 5.63
C GLU A 127 19.98 8.99 5.53
N VAL A 128 18.93 8.33 5.05
CA VAL A 128 18.80 6.87 5.00
C VAL A 128 19.44 6.28 3.75
N GLY A 129 19.49 7.05 2.66
CA GLY A 129 20.07 6.65 1.39
C GLY A 129 19.07 6.03 0.43
N ILE A 130 19.61 5.37 -0.61
CA ILE A 130 18.84 4.90 -1.77
C ILE A 130 17.71 3.91 -1.40
N GLY A 131 17.90 3.11 -0.36
CA GLY A 131 16.89 2.15 0.09
C GLY A 131 15.59 2.80 0.57
N ALA A 132 15.63 4.05 1.05
CA ALA A 132 14.41 4.77 1.43
C ALA A 132 13.53 5.17 0.23
N ARG A 133 14.10 5.16 -0.98
CA ARG A 133 13.38 5.45 -2.24
C ARG A 133 12.69 4.23 -2.85
N ASN A 134 12.95 3.04 -2.30
CA ASN A 134 12.41 1.79 -2.81
C ASN A 134 10.88 1.79 -2.76
N ILE A 135 10.22 1.31 -3.83
CA ILE A 135 8.80 0.97 -3.82
C ILE A 135 8.66 -0.36 -3.09
N ALA A 136 8.23 -0.29 -1.84
CA ALA A 136 8.34 -1.38 -0.87
C ALA A 136 7.14 -2.30 -0.84
N GLU A 137 5.93 -1.75 -1.05
CA GLU A 137 4.67 -2.44 -0.85
C GLU A 137 3.59 -1.98 -1.82
N LEU A 138 2.73 -2.90 -2.24
CA LEU A 138 1.39 -2.65 -2.73
C LEU A 138 0.42 -3.31 -1.76
N GLY A 139 -0.47 -2.53 -1.15
CA GLY A 139 -1.52 -3.03 -0.29
C GLY A 139 -2.92 -2.67 -0.76
N ILE A 140 -3.88 -3.50 -0.37
CA ILE A 140 -5.30 -3.42 -0.74
C ILE A 140 -6.14 -3.42 0.53
N GLY A 141 -6.83 -2.31 0.82
CA GLY A 141 -7.74 -2.20 1.96
C GLY A 141 -9.04 -3.00 1.75
N THR A 142 -9.50 -3.69 2.79
CA THR A 142 -10.67 -4.58 2.72
C THR A 142 -11.69 -4.39 3.85
N ASN A 143 -11.40 -3.53 4.84
CA ASN A 143 -12.26 -3.33 6.00
C ASN A 143 -13.33 -2.26 5.72
N PRO A 144 -14.62 -2.62 5.70
CA PRO A 144 -15.70 -1.69 5.34
C PRO A 144 -16.02 -0.66 6.44
N GLU A 145 -15.55 -0.87 7.66
CA GLU A 145 -15.83 0.01 8.80
C GLU A 145 -14.69 0.99 9.11
N THR A 146 -13.50 0.82 8.50
CA THR A 146 -12.42 1.79 8.57
C THR A 146 -12.70 3.00 7.68
N ARG A 147 -12.07 4.10 8.00
CA ARG A 147 -12.22 5.36 7.25
C ARG A 147 -10.87 6.03 7.11
N LEU A 148 -10.75 6.85 6.09
CA LEU A 148 -9.62 7.76 5.95
C LEU A 148 -9.61 8.69 7.17
N SER A 149 -8.53 8.61 7.95
CA SER A 149 -8.36 9.33 9.22
C SER A 149 -6.91 9.80 9.35
N GLY A 150 -6.60 10.53 10.42
CA GLY A 150 -5.22 10.90 10.73
C GLY A 150 -4.30 9.74 11.14
N ASN A 151 -4.85 8.53 11.25
CA ASN A 151 -4.11 7.32 11.61
C ASN A 151 -3.89 6.45 10.37
N ILE A 152 -2.62 6.27 9.97
CA ILE A 152 -2.29 5.49 8.77
C ILE A 152 -2.71 4.02 8.92
N LEU A 153 -2.54 3.40 10.10
CA LEU A 153 -2.95 2.02 10.35
C LEU A 153 -4.45 1.76 10.15
N GLU A 154 -5.27 2.80 10.23
CA GLU A 154 -6.69 2.72 9.91
C GLU A 154 -6.94 3.03 8.44
N SER A 155 -6.29 4.06 7.90
CA SER A 155 -6.52 4.56 6.54
C SER A 155 -6.13 3.54 5.47
N GLU A 156 -5.06 2.79 5.66
CA GLU A 156 -4.59 1.75 4.73
C GLU A 156 -5.52 0.52 4.67
N LYS A 157 -6.41 0.35 5.67
CA LYS A 157 -7.38 -0.76 5.72
C LYS A 157 -8.72 -0.44 5.06
N VAL A 158 -8.95 0.80 4.62
CA VAL A 158 -10.25 1.22 4.07
C VAL A 158 -10.59 0.38 2.84
N ALA A 159 -11.77 -0.26 2.87
CA ALA A 159 -12.19 -1.12 1.78
C ALA A 159 -12.26 -0.35 0.45
N GLY A 160 -11.59 -0.87 -0.58
CA GLY A 160 -11.55 -0.28 -1.90
C GLY A 160 -10.48 0.81 -2.09
N THR A 161 -9.61 1.06 -1.10
CA THR A 161 -8.38 1.83 -1.31
C THR A 161 -7.22 0.91 -1.68
N ALA A 162 -6.21 1.46 -2.32
CA ALA A 162 -4.87 0.87 -2.39
C ALA A 162 -3.89 1.77 -1.65
N HIS A 163 -2.80 1.21 -1.18
CA HIS A 163 -1.66 1.97 -0.68
C HIS A 163 -0.36 1.46 -1.28
N VAL A 164 0.61 2.33 -1.38
CA VAL A 164 1.96 2.02 -1.83
C VAL A 164 2.94 2.58 -0.81
N ALA A 165 3.86 1.74 -0.33
CA ALA A 165 4.88 2.18 0.62
C ALA A 165 6.22 2.47 -0.03
N LEU A 166 6.97 3.36 0.62
CA LEU A 166 8.38 3.62 0.35
C LEU A 166 9.25 3.01 1.44
N GLY A 167 10.45 2.51 1.08
CA GLY A 167 11.50 2.13 2.03
C GLY A 167 11.66 0.62 2.25
N ASN A 168 11.56 0.18 3.50
CA ASN A 168 11.80 -1.20 3.92
C ASN A 168 10.79 -2.17 3.34
N SER A 169 11.25 -3.24 2.71
CA SER A 169 10.42 -4.34 2.21
C SER A 169 10.78 -5.71 2.82
N LEU A 170 11.85 -5.78 3.63
CA LEU A 170 12.37 -7.06 4.12
C LEU A 170 11.33 -7.85 4.92
N HIS A 171 10.63 -7.19 5.84
CA HIS A 171 9.65 -7.84 6.73
C HIS A 171 8.38 -8.32 5.99
N ILE A 172 8.13 -7.82 4.79
CA ILE A 172 6.98 -8.19 3.96
C ILE A 172 7.34 -9.11 2.77
N GLY A 173 8.61 -9.52 2.66
CA GLY A 173 9.06 -10.50 1.67
C GLY A 173 9.87 -9.93 0.52
N GLY A 174 10.24 -8.65 0.59
CA GLY A 174 11.26 -8.02 -0.27
C GLY A 174 12.68 -8.21 0.28
N THR A 175 13.60 -7.42 -0.22
CA THR A 175 15.05 -7.53 0.11
C THR A 175 15.66 -6.24 0.65
N VAL A 176 14.94 -5.12 0.64
CA VAL A 176 15.45 -3.83 1.14
C VAL A 176 15.23 -3.74 2.64
N ASP A 177 16.33 -3.53 3.38
CA ASP A 177 16.36 -3.37 4.83
C ASP A 177 16.92 -1.99 5.19
N VAL A 178 16.04 -1.08 5.53
CA VAL A 178 16.34 0.29 5.97
C VAL A 178 15.40 0.72 7.09
N PRO A 179 15.81 1.63 7.98
CA PRO A 179 14.99 2.07 9.12
C PRO A 179 13.92 3.10 8.70
N PHE A 180 13.22 2.83 7.59
CA PHE A 180 12.18 3.70 7.05
C PHE A 180 11.16 2.87 6.29
N HIS A 181 9.88 3.07 6.60
CA HIS A 181 8.72 2.54 5.85
C HIS A 181 7.58 3.54 5.99
N LEU A 182 7.02 3.97 4.88
CA LEU A 182 5.93 4.95 4.88
C LEU A 182 4.90 4.61 3.82
N ASP A 183 3.66 4.39 4.26
CA ASP A 183 2.51 4.09 3.42
C ASP A 183 1.86 5.37 2.88
N GLY A 184 1.51 5.34 1.61
CA GLY A 184 0.71 6.36 0.95
C GLY A 184 -0.58 5.78 0.40
N VAL A 185 -1.74 6.32 0.83
CA VAL A 185 -3.06 5.81 0.42
C VAL A 185 -3.56 6.53 -0.82
N ILE A 186 -4.10 5.75 -1.75
CA ILE A 186 -4.67 6.16 -3.04
C ILE A 186 -6.18 6.00 -2.98
N SER A 187 -6.92 7.08 -3.30
CA SER A 187 -8.37 7.04 -3.38
C SER A 187 -8.87 6.56 -4.74
N HIS A 188 -10.00 5.86 -4.77
CA HIS A 188 -10.66 5.38 -5.98
C HIS A 188 -9.74 4.67 -6.99
N PRO A 189 -8.82 3.79 -6.52
CA PRO A 189 -7.94 3.09 -7.44
C PRO A 189 -8.69 2.06 -8.28
N THR A 190 -8.11 1.74 -9.44
CA THR A 190 -8.34 0.48 -10.15
C THR A 190 -7.05 -0.31 -10.09
N VAL A 191 -7.13 -1.55 -9.60
CA VAL A 191 -5.99 -2.47 -9.48
C VAL A 191 -6.26 -3.73 -10.27
N ILE A 192 -5.38 -4.03 -11.22
CA ILE A 192 -5.47 -5.21 -12.08
C ILE A 192 -4.20 -6.03 -11.91
N ALA A 193 -4.33 -7.30 -11.52
CA ALA A 193 -3.25 -8.26 -11.37
C ALA A 193 -3.34 -9.33 -12.47
N ASP A 194 -2.41 -9.34 -13.42
CA ASP A 194 -2.38 -10.21 -14.61
C ASP A 194 -3.75 -10.37 -15.28
N GLY A 195 -4.47 -9.26 -15.49
CA GLY A 195 -5.80 -9.21 -16.09
C GLY A 195 -6.97 -9.50 -15.13
N THR A 196 -6.71 -9.91 -13.89
CA THR A 196 -7.74 -10.06 -12.85
C THR A 196 -7.96 -8.71 -12.18
N VAL A 197 -9.20 -8.21 -12.21
CA VAL A 197 -9.58 -6.98 -11.53
C VAL A 197 -9.71 -7.26 -10.03
N VAL A 198 -8.92 -6.58 -9.21
CA VAL A 198 -8.96 -6.67 -7.73
C VAL A 198 -9.78 -5.53 -7.14
N ILE A 199 -9.56 -4.32 -7.65
CA ILE A 199 -10.35 -3.12 -7.36
C ILE A 199 -10.74 -2.48 -8.68
N GLU A 200 -11.96 -1.99 -8.79
CA GLU A 200 -12.46 -1.18 -9.88
C GLU A 200 -13.09 0.11 -9.34
N ASP A 201 -12.49 1.25 -9.67
CA ASP A 201 -12.96 2.59 -9.25
C ASP A 201 -13.30 2.64 -7.74
N GLY A 202 -12.36 2.20 -6.91
CA GLY A 202 -12.51 2.21 -5.45
C GLY A 202 -13.47 1.16 -4.88
N ARG A 203 -13.83 0.14 -5.64
CA ARG A 203 -14.69 -0.96 -5.19
C ARG A 203 -13.98 -2.30 -5.33
N LEU A 204 -13.98 -3.08 -4.25
CA LEU A 204 -13.46 -4.44 -4.31
C LEU A 204 -14.27 -5.28 -5.31
N ALA A 205 -13.58 -6.00 -6.19
CA ALA A 205 -14.16 -6.89 -7.19
C ALA A 205 -14.09 -8.38 -6.78
N VAL A 206 -13.63 -8.66 -5.54
CA VAL A 206 -13.40 -9.99 -4.98
C VAL A 206 -14.08 -10.19 -3.63
#